data_c48d5edcb8ebbf5acda54ca498483a0c
#
_entry.id   c48d5edcb8ebbf5acda54ca498483a0c
#
_cell.length_a   1.000
_cell.length_b   1.000
_cell.length_c   1.000
_cell.angle_alpha   90.00
_cell.angle_beta   90.00
_cell.angle_gamma   90.00
#
_symmetry.space_group_name_H-M   'P 1'
#
loop_
_entity.id
_entity.type
_entity.pdbx_description
1 polymer ?
#
loop_
_entity_poly.entity_id
_entity_poly.type
_entity_poly.pdbx_seq_one_letter_code
_entity_poly.pdbx_strand_id
1 'polypeptide(L)'
;GANDEADGGRLDGRDADVGLERHWVDPTRPFAAAVLEPAHGALITSATLRDSGATLRDDEESDWKSAEVRTGAGHLPQPARRSHFGSPFNYADRSRVFVVTDIPRRDAEASAAAYRELFLASGGGALGLFTAVRALREVGSRIAQPLADAGLTLYAQHLDRLDTGALVDLFRAEENACLLGTDALRDGVDVPGRSLRLVVFDKVPWPKPTILHKARRARFGKGYDDLITRFRLKQAFGRLIRGLEDQGCFVILEGATPSRLLSGLPPDCPVKRAGLAEVIGDIRAFL
;
A
#
# COMPACT_ATOMS: atom_id res chain seq x y z
N GLY A 1 14.09 -22.45 -22.71
CA GLY A 1 15.07 -21.43 -22.89
C GLY A 1 14.55 -20.14 -22.29
N ALA A 2 14.78 -19.88 -21.02
CA ALA A 2 14.47 -18.63 -20.35
C ALA A 2 15.78 -17.83 -20.27
N ASN A 3 15.86 -16.72 -21.00
CA ASN A 3 16.90 -15.74 -20.79
C ASN A 3 16.48 -14.86 -19.60
N ASP A 4 17.01 -15.15 -18.43
CA ASP A 4 17.19 -14.22 -17.34
C ASP A 4 18.42 -13.35 -17.70
N GLU A 5 18.19 -12.24 -18.37
CA GLU A 5 19.20 -11.17 -18.41
C GLU A 5 19.23 -10.52 -17.02
N ALA A 6 20.13 -11.02 -16.20
CA ALA A 6 20.66 -10.28 -15.07
C ALA A 6 21.20 -8.96 -15.62
N ASP A 7 20.66 -7.84 -15.15
CA ASP A 7 21.19 -6.51 -15.35
C ASP A 7 22.62 -6.47 -14.78
N GLY A 8 23.58 -6.75 -15.65
CA GLY A 8 24.99 -6.67 -15.38
C GLY A 8 25.40 -5.21 -15.29
N GLY A 9 25.15 -4.58 -14.15
CA GLY A 9 25.77 -3.31 -13.81
C GLY A 9 27.26 -3.44 -13.98
N ARG A 10 27.86 -2.71 -14.94
CA ARG A 10 29.30 -2.52 -15.08
C ARG A 10 29.85 -2.12 -13.71
N LEU A 11 30.59 -3.02 -13.10
CA LEU A 11 31.44 -2.71 -11.95
C LEU A 11 32.52 -1.77 -12.45
N ASP A 12 32.30 -0.48 -12.28
CA ASP A 12 33.34 0.53 -12.37
C ASP A 12 34.31 0.22 -11.21
N GLY A 13 35.61 0.04 -11.50
CA GLY A 13 36.63 -0.55 -10.63
C GLY A 13 36.84 0.12 -9.26
N ARG A 14 35.80 0.34 -8.51
CA ARG A 14 35.80 0.69 -7.08
C ARG A 14 35.55 -0.59 -6.30
N ASP A 15 36.35 -0.83 -5.28
CA ASP A 15 36.23 -1.95 -4.36
C ASP A 15 34.74 -2.18 -4.01
N ALA A 16 34.15 -3.26 -4.52
CA ALA A 16 32.81 -3.66 -4.17
C ALA A 16 32.84 -4.14 -2.71
N ASP A 17 32.24 -3.38 -1.83
CA ASP A 17 32.07 -3.78 -0.43
C ASP A 17 31.14 -5.01 -0.38
N VAL A 18 31.71 -6.14 0.04
CA VAL A 18 30.98 -7.42 0.13
C VAL A 18 30.52 -7.60 1.56
N GLY A 19 29.21 -7.47 1.77
CA GLY A 19 28.58 -7.70 3.06
C GLY A 19 27.87 -9.06 3.14
N LEU A 20 27.88 -9.67 4.31
CA LEU A 20 27.04 -10.82 4.64
C LEU A 20 25.92 -10.35 5.56
N GLU A 21 24.66 -10.56 5.14
CA GLU A 21 23.49 -10.26 5.93
C GLU A 21 22.81 -11.53 6.43
N ARG A 22 22.47 -11.56 7.71
CA ARG A 22 21.69 -12.65 8.31
C ARG A 22 20.30 -12.18 8.64
N HIS A 23 19.30 -12.86 8.08
CA HIS A 23 17.89 -12.61 8.34
C HIS A 23 17.23 -13.81 9.03
N TRP A 24 16.44 -13.55 10.04
CA TRP A 24 15.57 -14.56 10.64
C TRP A 24 14.37 -14.80 9.74
N VAL A 25 14.07 -16.07 9.47
CA VAL A 25 12.82 -16.46 8.79
C VAL A 25 11.63 -16.10 9.67
N ASP A 26 11.73 -16.43 10.96
CA ASP A 26 10.77 -16.05 11.99
C ASP A 26 11.48 -15.19 13.05
N PRO A 27 11.39 -13.86 12.96
CA PRO A 27 12.04 -12.95 13.88
C PRO A 27 11.30 -12.82 15.23
N THR A 28 10.11 -13.41 15.35
CA THR A 28 9.26 -13.23 16.56
C THR A 28 9.82 -13.94 17.77
N ARG A 29 10.49 -15.08 17.61
CA ARG A 29 11.16 -15.80 18.72
C ARG A 29 12.30 -14.99 19.35
N PRO A 30 13.35 -14.55 18.60
CA PRO A 30 14.40 -13.75 19.18
C PRO A 30 13.89 -12.41 19.70
N PHE A 31 12.85 -11.82 19.10
CA PHE A 31 12.21 -10.62 19.61
C PHE A 31 11.53 -10.87 20.96
N ALA A 32 10.76 -11.94 21.09
CA ALA A 32 10.12 -12.29 22.34
C ALA A 32 11.16 -12.50 23.47
N ALA A 33 12.20 -13.29 23.22
CA ALA A 33 13.23 -13.57 24.19
C ALA A 33 14.06 -12.34 24.59
N ALA A 34 14.40 -11.47 23.63
CA ALA A 34 15.26 -10.33 23.90
C ALA A 34 14.52 -9.08 24.40
N VAL A 35 13.22 -8.94 24.08
CA VAL A 35 12.46 -7.71 24.34
C VAL A 35 11.25 -7.95 25.23
N LEU A 36 10.40 -8.95 24.91
CA LEU A 36 9.13 -9.13 25.62
C LEU A 36 9.29 -9.82 26.97
N GLU A 37 10.09 -10.90 27.04
CA GLU A 37 10.30 -11.67 28.28
C GLU A 37 10.97 -10.86 29.41
N PRO A 38 12.03 -10.05 29.14
CA PRO A 38 12.66 -9.27 30.18
C PRO A 38 11.89 -8.00 30.58
N ALA A 39 10.86 -7.61 29.81
CA ALA A 39 10.09 -6.40 30.06
C ALA A 39 9.10 -6.60 31.22
N HIS A 40 8.98 -5.61 32.12
CA HIS A 40 7.94 -5.60 33.17
C HIS A 40 6.52 -5.54 32.58
N GLY A 41 6.36 -5.06 31.37
CA GLY A 41 5.12 -5.02 30.64
C GLY A 41 5.37 -4.51 29.22
N ALA A 42 4.55 -4.96 28.26
CA ALA A 42 4.63 -4.54 26.86
C ALA A 42 3.23 -4.24 26.35
N LEU A 43 3.09 -3.11 25.64
CA LEU A 43 1.88 -2.74 24.90
C LEU A 43 2.21 -2.73 23.42
N ILE A 44 1.50 -3.57 22.64
CA ILE A 44 1.60 -3.60 21.18
C ILE A 44 0.28 -3.10 20.62
N THR A 45 0.30 -1.99 19.89
CA THR A 45 -0.88 -1.38 19.32
C THR A 45 -0.68 -1.03 17.84
N SER A 46 -1.69 -1.29 17.02
CA SER A 46 -1.70 -0.92 15.61
C SER A 46 -3.11 -1.03 15.04
N ALA A 47 -3.45 -0.16 14.10
CA ALA A 47 -4.68 -0.27 13.32
C ALA A 47 -4.71 -1.53 12.42
N THR A 48 -3.52 -2.11 12.13
CA THR A 48 -3.36 -3.31 11.30
C THR A 48 -2.93 -4.55 12.12
N LEU A 49 -3.14 -4.54 13.44
CA LEU A 49 -2.72 -5.64 14.29
C LEU A 49 -3.54 -6.91 14.00
N ARG A 50 -4.84 -6.78 13.81
CA ARG A 50 -5.73 -7.89 13.43
C ARG A 50 -5.89 -7.99 11.91
N ASP A 51 -5.96 -9.22 11.41
CA ASP A 51 -6.31 -9.53 10.01
C ASP A 51 -7.77 -9.94 9.90
N SER A 52 -8.66 -8.98 10.09
CA SER A 52 -10.13 -9.17 10.05
C SER A 52 -10.70 -9.64 8.71
N GLY A 53 -9.86 -9.95 7.74
CA GLY A 53 -10.26 -10.45 6.42
C GLY A 53 -9.72 -11.84 6.08
N ALA A 54 -9.07 -12.52 7.03
CA ALA A 54 -8.41 -13.80 6.77
C ALA A 54 -9.39 -14.95 6.52
N THR A 55 -10.58 -14.89 7.12
CA THR A 55 -11.62 -15.91 6.97
C THR A 55 -12.94 -15.25 6.60
N LEU A 56 -13.72 -15.92 5.75
CA LEU A 56 -15.10 -15.55 5.43
C LEU A 56 -16.06 -15.78 6.63
N ARG A 57 -15.53 -16.22 7.76
CA ARG A 57 -16.20 -16.37 9.05
C ARG A 57 -15.56 -15.38 10.01
N ASP A 58 -16.37 -14.63 10.73
CA ASP A 58 -15.98 -13.74 11.84
C ASP A 58 -15.40 -14.58 13.00
N ASP A 59 -14.25 -15.20 12.78
CA ASP A 59 -13.50 -15.92 13.80
C ASP A 59 -12.50 -14.96 14.44
N GLU A 60 -13.00 -14.18 15.38
CA GLU A 60 -12.22 -13.21 16.15
C GLU A 60 -11.02 -13.86 16.85
N GLU A 61 -11.15 -15.11 17.29
CA GLU A 61 -10.06 -15.85 17.93
C GLU A 61 -8.91 -16.13 16.93
N SER A 62 -9.23 -16.48 15.69
CA SER A 62 -8.23 -16.69 14.63
C SER A 62 -7.46 -15.41 14.31
N ASP A 63 -8.15 -14.26 14.25
CA ASP A 63 -7.55 -12.96 14.00
C ASP A 63 -6.55 -12.57 15.10
N TRP A 64 -6.93 -12.77 16.36
CA TRP A 64 -6.05 -12.50 17.50
C TRP A 64 -4.87 -13.46 17.54
N LYS A 65 -5.07 -14.75 17.30
CA LYS A 65 -4.00 -15.73 17.21
C LYS A 65 -2.98 -15.38 16.14
N SER A 66 -3.45 -14.91 14.98
CA SER A 66 -2.58 -14.39 13.92
C SER A 66 -1.76 -13.18 14.38
N ALA A 67 -2.38 -12.26 15.11
CA ALA A 67 -1.69 -11.10 15.69
C ALA A 67 -0.62 -11.51 16.71
N GLU A 68 -0.93 -12.42 17.61
CA GLU A 68 0.00 -12.93 18.63
C GLU A 68 1.21 -13.63 18.03
N VAL A 69 1.00 -14.43 16.98
CA VAL A 69 2.11 -15.06 16.24
C VAL A 69 3.02 -14.00 15.62
N ARG A 70 2.47 -12.97 15.00
CA ARG A 70 3.27 -11.94 14.31
C ARG A 70 3.98 -10.98 15.24
N THR A 71 3.46 -10.77 16.43
CA THR A 71 4.05 -9.88 17.44
C THR A 71 5.00 -10.60 18.39
N GLY A 72 5.03 -11.93 18.35
CA GLY A 72 5.81 -12.73 19.29
C GLY A 72 5.12 -12.96 20.64
N ALA A 73 3.94 -12.39 20.87
CA ALA A 73 3.19 -12.59 22.12
C ALA A 73 2.84 -14.06 22.38
N GLY A 74 2.62 -14.84 21.31
CA GLY A 74 2.37 -16.28 21.41
C GLY A 74 3.55 -17.13 21.93
N HIS A 75 4.74 -16.55 22.10
CA HIS A 75 5.89 -17.23 22.71
C HIS A 75 5.97 -17.02 24.22
N LEU A 76 5.20 -16.08 24.77
CA LEU A 76 5.20 -15.80 26.20
C LEU A 76 4.42 -16.86 26.99
N PRO A 77 4.83 -17.15 28.22
CA PRO A 77 4.15 -18.15 29.07
C PRO A 77 2.76 -17.71 29.51
N GLN A 78 2.49 -16.41 29.53
CA GLN A 78 1.18 -15.84 29.90
C GLN A 78 0.47 -15.36 28.63
N PRO A 79 -0.86 -15.60 28.52
CA PRO A 79 -1.63 -15.11 27.38
C PRO A 79 -1.69 -13.58 27.36
N ALA A 80 -1.63 -13.01 26.16
CA ALA A 80 -1.78 -11.58 25.98
C ALA A 80 -3.21 -11.12 26.33
N ARG A 81 -3.33 -9.96 26.98
CA ARG A 81 -4.62 -9.27 27.08
C ARG A 81 -4.94 -8.61 25.74
N ARG A 82 -6.17 -8.77 25.29
CA ARG A 82 -6.63 -8.30 23.98
C ARG A 82 -7.65 -7.21 24.16
N SER A 83 -7.53 -6.13 23.39
CA SER A 83 -8.52 -5.06 23.35
C SER A 83 -8.68 -4.57 21.92
N HIS A 84 -9.92 -4.32 21.50
CA HIS A 84 -10.27 -3.78 20.19
C HIS A 84 -11.22 -2.61 20.37
N PHE A 85 -10.96 -1.52 19.68
CA PHE A 85 -11.80 -0.34 19.63
C PHE A 85 -12.27 -0.15 18.19
N GLY A 86 -13.54 0.10 17.99
CA GLY A 86 -14.11 0.44 16.70
C GLY A 86 -13.49 1.72 16.14
N SER A 87 -13.39 1.81 14.81
CA SER A 87 -12.97 3.06 14.18
C SER A 87 -14.02 4.14 14.41
N PRO A 88 -13.64 5.39 14.72
CA PRO A 88 -14.58 6.51 14.82
C PRO A 88 -15.02 7.02 13.44
N PHE A 89 -14.40 6.55 12.35
CA PHE A 89 -14.63 7.08 11.00
C PHE A 89 -15.82 6.41 10.32
N ASN A 90 -16.64 7.21 9.65
CA ASN A 90 -17.74 6.73 8.80
C ASN A 90 -17.24 6.42 7.39
N TYR A 91 -16.69 5.22 7.20
CA TYR A 91 -16.16 4.82 5.90
C TYR A 91 -17.24 4.68 4.82
N ALA A 92 -18.48 4.34 5.19
CA ALA A 92 -19.58 4.19 4.25
C ALA A 92 -19.87 5.49 3.48
N ASP A 93 -19.86 6.62 4.17
CA ASP A 93 -20.14 7.91 3.57
C ASP A 93 -18.89 8.63 3.08
N ARG A 94 -17.73 8.40 3.72
CA ARG A 94 -16.50 9.17 3.51
C ARG A 94 -15.48 8.49 2.59
N SER A 95 -15.71 7.25 2.16
CA SER A 95 -14.77 6.56 1.28
C SER A 95 -15.44 5.79 0.15
N ARG A 96 -14.70 5.60 -0.95
CA ARG A 96 -15.08 4.73 -2.06
C ARG A 96 -13.87 3.93 -2.50
N VAL A 97 -14.07 2.64 -2.78
CA VAL A 97 -13.05 1.76 -3.33
C VAL A 97 -13.47 1.30 -4.73
N PHE A 98 -12.58 1.44 -5.68
CA PHE A 98 -12.80 1.05 -7.07
C PHE A 98 -11.76 0.04 -7.54
N VAL A 99 -12.20 -0.97 -8.26
CA VAL A 99 -11.34 -1.85 -9.04
C VAL A 99 -11.68 -1.64 -10.51
N VAL A 100 -10.76 -1.04 -11.25
CA VAL A 100 -10.94 -0.76 -12.69
C VAL A 100 -10.72 -2.04 -13.48
N THR A 101 -11.68 -2.38 -14.36
CA THR A 101 -11.74 -3.72 -14.97
C THR A 101 -11.26 -3.77 -16.41
N ASP A 102 -11.13 -2.62 -17.09
CA ASP A 102 -10.92 -2.49 -18.54
C ASP A 102 -9.54 -1.93 -18.93
N ILE A 103 -8.60 -1.83 -17.98
CA ILE A 103 -7.22 -1.46 -18.31
C ILE A 103 -6.46 -2.70 -18.80
N PRO A 104 -5.91 -2.70 -20.04
CA PRO A 104 -5.13 -3.81 -20.55
C PRO A 104 -3.85 -4.03 -19.75
N ARG A 105 -3.52 -5.29 -19.48
CA ARG A 105 -2.29 -5.63 -18.77
C ARG A 105 -1.06 -5.25 -19.58
N ARG A 106 -0.07 -4.66 -18.91
CA ARG A 106 1.23 -4.28 -19.51
C ARG A 106 1.13 -3.20 -20.61
N ASP A 107 0.03 -2.48 -20.67
CA ASP A 107 -0.13 -1.33 -21.55
C ASP A 107 0.23 -0.05 -20.77
N ALA A 108 1.41 0.50 -21.08
CA ALA A 108 1.91 1.70 -20.40
C ALA A 108 1.15 2.96 -20.81
N GLU A 109 0.62 3.00 -22.04
CA GLU A 109 -0.16 4.12 -22.55
C GLU A 109 -1.54 4.16 -21.89
N ALA A 110 -2.25 3.01 -21.87
CA ALA A 110 -3.52 2.89 -21.18
C ALA A 110 -3.39 3.17 -19.67
N SER A 111 -2.30 2.70 -19.05
CA SER A 111 -2.01 3.00 -17.63
C SER A 111 -1.79 4.50 -17.41
N ALA A 112 -1.01 5.17 -18.26
CA ALA A 112 -0.77 6.62 -18.16
C ALA A 112 -2.05 7.42 -18.38
N ALA A 113 -2.86 7.05 -19.36
CA ALA A 113 -4.17 7.66 -19.59
C ALA A 113 -5.07 7.51 -18.36
N ALA A 114 -5.12 6.31 -17.75
CA ALA A 114 -5.90 6.08 -16.56
C ALA A 114 -5.44 6.95 -15.37
N TYR A 115 -4.15 7.03 -15.09
CA TYR A 115 -3.61 7.90 -14.05
C TYR A 115 -3.93 9.37 -14.29
N ARG A 116 -3.73 9.86 -15.52
CA ARG A 116 -4.06 11.23 -15.90
C ARG A 116 -5.53 11.56 -15.63
N GLU A 117 -6.44 10.74 -16.16
CA GLU A 117 -7.88 10.99 -16.01
C GLU A 117 -8.36 10.91 -14.56
N LEU A 118 -7.82 9.97 -13.77
CA LEU A 118 -8.14 9.85 -12.35
C LEU A 118 -7.63 11.05 -11.54
N PHE A 119 -6.42 11.53 -11.83
CA PHE A 119 -5.84 12.69 -11.17
C PHE A 119 -6.58 13.99 -11.53
N LEU A 120 -7.00 14.13 -12.80
CA LEU A 120 -7.86 15.23 -13.21
C LEU A 120 -9.25 15.14 -12.60
N ALA A 121 -9.81 13.93 -12.48
CA ALA A 121 -11.13 13.73 -11.88
C ALA A 121 -11.18 14.11 -10.39
N SER A 122 -10.10 13.86 -9.65
CA SER A 122 -9.97 14.27 -8.25
C SER A 122 -9.58 15.74 -8.08
N GLY A 123 -9.19 16.45 -9.14
CA GLY A 123 -8.64 17.80 -9.07
C GLY A 123 -7.30 17.87 -8.33
N GLY A 124 -6.49 16.81 -8.36
CA GLY A 124 -5.26 16.64 -7.58
C GLY A 124 -5.50 16.02 -6.20
N GLY A 125 -4.62 16.30 -5.23
CA GLY A 125 -4.60 15.61 -3.94
C GLY A 125 -4.47 14.09 -4.13
N ALA A 126 -3.65 13.66 -5.09
CA ALA A 126 -3.64 12.30 -5.59
C ALA A 126 -2.27 11.63 -5.41
N LEU A 127 -2.28 10.41 -4.87
CA LEU A 127 -1.10 9.56 -4.70
C LEU A 127 -1.18 8.35 -5.61
N GLY A 128 -0.25 8.22 -6.55
CA GLY A 128 -0.07 7.05 -7.40
C GLY A 128 1.00 6.12 -6.85
N LEU A 129 0.65 4.88 -6.55
CA LEU A 129 1.53 3.87 -6.00
C LEU A 129 1.84 2.79 -7.02
N PHE A 130 3.13 2.58 -7.28
CA PHE A 130 3.63 1.64 -8.27
C PHE A 130 4.38 0.48 -7.65
N THR A 131 4.21 -0.70 -8.23
CA THR A 131 4.96 -1.90 -7.85
C THR A 131 6.35 -1.97 -8.50
N ALA A 132 6.60 -1.16 -9.53
CA ALA A 132 7.87 -1.12 -10.26
C ALA A 132 8.27 0.32 -10.64
N VAL A 133 9.55 0.67 -10.38
CA VAL A 133 10.13 1.98 -10.72
C VAL A 133 10.01 2.30 -12.21
N ARG A 134 10.20 1.31 -13.09
CA ARG A 134 10.05 1.48 -14.53
C ARG A 134 8.65 1.98 -14.91
N ALA A 135 7.61 1.34 -14.38
CA ALA A 135 6.21 1.73 -14.66
C ALA A 135 5.93 3.15 -14.15
N LEU A 136 6.43 3.51 -12.95
CA LEU A 136 6.32 4.86 -12.42
C LEU A 136 6.94 5.89 -13.39
N ARG A 137 8.18 5.64 -13.85
CA ARG A 137 8.87 6.55 -14.78
C ARG A 137 8.13 6.68 -16.11
N GLU A 138 7.67 5.56 -16.67
CA GLU A 138 6.91 5.54 -17.93
C GLU A 138 5.59 6.30 -17.85
N VAL A 139 4.86 6.15 -16.76
CA VAL A 139 3.61 6.89 -16.52
C VAL A 139 3.91 8.35 -16.21
N GLY A 140 4.81 8.63 -15.27
CA GLY A 140 5.12 9.99 -14.84
C GLY A 140 5.57 10.90 -15.97
N SER A 141 6.47 10.42 -16.86
CA SER A 141 6.92 11.18 -18.01
C SER A 141 5.82 11.50 -19.03
N ARG A 142 4.78 10.65 -19.12
CA ARG A 142 3.66 10.87 -20.06
C ARG A 142 2.60 11.82 -19.52
N ILE A 143 2.40 11.84 -18.17
CA ILE A 143 1.31 12.61 -17.58
C ILE A 143 1.76 13.97 -17.05
N ALA A 144 3.07 14.23 -16.90
CA ALA A 144 3.59 15.45 -16.31
C ALA A 144 3.09 16.71 -17.04
N GLN A 145 3.28 16.79 -18.34
CA GLN A 145 2.85 17.96 -19.13
C GLN A 145 1.33 18.10 -19.16
N PRO A 146 0.53 17.05 -19.45
CA PRO A 146 -0.93 17.15 -19.40
C PRO A 146 -1.51 17.60 -18.07
N LEU A 147 -0.90 17.19 -16.94
CA LEU A 147 -1.33 17.65 -15.61
C LEU A 147 -0.94 19.11 -15.38
N ALA A 148 0.27 19.54 -15.78
CA ALA A 148 0.71 20.92 -15.71
C ALA A 148 -0.19 21.85 -16.54
N ASP A 149 -0.58 21.45 -17.75
CA ASP A 149 -1.52 22.18 -18.62
C ASP A 149 -2.89 22.34 -17.97
N ALA A 150 -3.27 21.42 -17.07
CA ALA A 150 -4.50 21.49 -16.28
C ALA A 150 -4.31 22.21 -14.92
N GLY A 151 -3.13 22.75 -14.65
CA GLY A 151 -2.83 23.47 -13.41
C GLY A 151 -2.56 22.56 -12.20
N LEU A 152 -2.23 21.29 -12.42
CA LEU A 152 -1.87 20.33 -11.37
C LEU A 152 -0.36 20.06 -11.37
N THR A 153 0.27 20.26 -10.21
CA THR A 153 1.69 19.93 -10.02
C THR A 153 1.87 18.43 -9.83
N LEU A 154 2.83 17.83 -10.56
CA LEU A 154 3.21 16.44 -10.38
C LEU A 154 4.59 16.33 -9.75
N TYR A 155 4.67 15.68 -8.60
CA TYR A 155 5.90 15.22 -7.97
C TYR A 155 6.07 13.72 -8.21
N ALA A 156 7.29 13.27 -8.50
CA ALA A 156 7.50 11.86 -8.82
C ALA A 156 8.82 11.34 -8.27
N GLN A 157 8.76 10.34 -7.39
CA GLN A 157 9.93 9.60 -6.92
C GLN A 157 10.68 9.00 -8.12
N HIS A 158 11.99 9.01 -8.10
CA HIS A 158 12.87 8.52 -9.18
C HIS A 158 12.84 9.32 -10.50
N LEU A 159 12.02 10.35 -10.63
CA LEU A 159 12.08 11.33 -11.72
C LEU A 159 12.64 12.66 -11.21
N ASP A 160 12.12 13.15 -10.10
CA ASP A 160 12.62 14.36 -9.46
C ASP A 160 13.92 14.06 -8.69
N ARG A 161 14.82 15.05 -8.66
CA ARG A 161 16.10 14.96 -7.95
C ARG A 161 15.98 15.33 -6.47
N LEU A 162 14.87 14.95 -5.85
CA LEU A 162 14.57 15.21 -4.45
C LEU A 162 14.52 13.89 -3.68
N ASP A 163 14.87 13.93 -2.41
CA ASP A 163 14.65 12.80 -1.52
C ASP A 163 13.15 12.59 -1.23
N THR A 164 12.82 11.41 -0.74
CA THR A 164 11.42 11.02 -0.50
C THR A 164 10.73 11.93 0.53
N GLY A 165 11.44 12.41 1.55
CA GLY A 165 10.90 13.29 2.58
C GLY A 165 10.51 14.65 2.00
N ALA A 166 11.42 15.25 1.23
CA ALA A 166 11.16 16.53 0.56
C ALA A 166 9.97 16.45 -0.40
N LEU A 167 9.84 15.35 -1.17
CA LEU A 167 8.67 15.14 -2.06
C LEU A 167 7.36 15.08 -1.27
N VAL A 168 7.34 14.40 -0.12
CA VAL A 168 6.16 14.32 0.75
C VAL A 168 5.82 15.67 1.36
N ASP A 169 6.82 16.46 1.76
CA ASP A 169 6.60 17.78 2.35
C ASP A 169 6.02 18.78 1.32
N LEU A 170 6.52 18.74 0.07
CA LEU A 170 5.96 19.53 -1.03
C LEU A 170 4.52 19.11 -1.33
N PHE A 171 4.27 17.82 -1.45
CA PHE A 171 2.93 17.28 -1.67
C PHE A 171 1.95 17.66 -0.55
N ARG A 172 2.40 17.65 0.71
CA ARG A 172 1.58 18.07 1.86
C ARG A 172 1.25 19.55 1.82
N ALA A 173 2.19 20.38 1.39
CA ALA A 173 2.04 21.84 1.36
C ALA A 173 1.11 22.33 0.25
N GLU A 174 0.94 21.54 -0.81
CA GLU A 174 0.17 21.91 -2.00
C GLU A 174 -1.07 21.02 -2.14
N GLU A 175 -2.25 21.58 -1.81
CA GLU A 175 -3.53 20.83 -1.73
C GLU A 175 -3.90 20.07 -3.02
N ASN A 176 -3.56 20.64 -4.19
CA ASN A 176 -3.92 20.09 -5.48
C ASN A 176 -2.75 19.41 -6.20
N ALA A 177 -1.65 19.13 -5.51
CA ALA A 177 -0.55 18.38 -6.09
C ALA A 177 -0.88 16.91 -6.31
N CYS A 178 -0.12 16.27 -7.19
CA CYS A 178 -0.11 14.84 -7.43
C CYS A 178 1.27 14.27 -7.09
N LEU A 179 1.33 13.07 -6.52
CA LEU A 179 2.58 12.41 -6.15
C LEU A 179 2.61 11.00 -6.70
N LEU A 180 3.70 10.62 -7.39
CA LEU A 180 3.96 9.23 -7.79
C LEU A 180 5.09 8.63 -6.96
N GLY A 181 4.87 7.40 -6.48
CA GLY A 181 5.89 6.70 -5.72
C GLY A 181 5.75 5.19 -5.71
N THR A 182 6.69 4.56 -5.03
CA THR A 182 6.73 3.12 -4.81
C THR A 182 6.43 2.78 -3.35
N ASP A 183 6.71 1.54 -2.95
CA ASP A 183 6.48 1.03 -1.59
C ASP A 183 7.02 1.95 -0.46
N ALA A 184 8.12 2.66 -0.71
CA ALA A 184 8.70 3.58 0.29
C ALA A 184 7.76 4.74 0.63
N LEU A 185 7.01 5.25 -0.35
CA LEU A 185 6.01 6.30 -0.11
C LEU A 185 4.75 5.75 0.57
N ARG A 186 4.35 4.51 0.29
CA ARG A 186 3.20 3.90 0.96
C ARG A 186 3.31 3.96 2.49
N ASP A 187 4.49 3.71 3.04
CA ASP A 187 4.70 3.62 4.49
C ASP A 187 5.01 4.99 5.13
N GLY A 188 5.52 5.97 4.36
CA GLY A 188 6.02 7.27 4.85
C GLY A 188 5.11 8.48 4.63
N VAL A 189 4.04 8.38 3.83
CA VAL A 189 3.15 9.54 3.55
C VAL A 189 2.16 9.73 4.70
N ASP A 190 2.29 10.86 5.39
CA ASP A 190 1.33 11.34 6.38
C ASP A 190 0.83 12.73 5.98
N VAL A 191 -0.27 12.76 5.24
CA VAL A 191 -0.86 13.96 4.66
C VAL A 191 -2.33 14.00 5.04
N PRO A 192 -2.71 14.76 6.07
CA PRO A 192 -4.10 14.91 6.48
C PRO A 192 -4.88 15.86 5.57
N GLY A 193 -6.20 15.69 5.56
CA GLY A 193 -7.12 16.61 4.90
C GLY A 193 -7.14 16.45 3.37
N ARG A 194 -7.54 17.52 2.70
CA ARG A 194 -7.80 17.53 1.26
C ARG A 194 -6.56 17.31 0.38
N SER A 195 -5.36 17.48 0.92
CA SER A 195 -4.11 17.22 0.18
C SER A 195 -3.92 15.76 -0.20
N LEU A 196 -4.67 14.81 0.40
CA LEU A 196 -4.71 13.42 -0.03
C LEU A 196 -6.15 12.89 -0.04
N ARG A 197 -6.80 12.94 -1.21
CA ARG A 197 -8.19 12.48 -1.44
C ARG A 197 -8.32 11.35 -2.46
N LEU A 198 -7.23 11.01 -3.15
CA LEU A 198 -7.19 9.89 -4.08
C LEU A 198 -5.91 9.08 -3.92
N VAL A 199 -6.04 7.76 -3.77
CA VAL A 199 -4.92 6.80 -3.85
C VAL A 199 -5.17 5.84 -5.00
N VAL A 200 -4.19 5.69 -5.88
CA VAL A 200 -4.27 4.81 -7.05
C VAL A 200 -3.12 3.80 -7.04
N PHE A 201 -3.42 2.52 -7.07
CA PHE A 201 -2.44 1.45 -7.29
C PHE A 201 -2.41 1.03 -8.77
N ASP A 202 -1.20 0.91 -9.34
CA ASP A 202 -1.00 0.34 -10.68
C ASP A 202 -1.42 -1.13 -10.73
N LYS A 203 -1.10 -1.87 -9.68
CA LYS A 203 -1.37 -3.31 -9.51
C LYS A 203 -1.51 -3.65 -8.04
N VAL A 204 -2.04 -4.84 -7.79
CA VAL A 204 -2.02 -5.44 -6.45
C VAL A 204 -0.57 -5.53 -5.95
N PRO A 205 -0.26 -4.98 -4.76
CA PRO A 205 1.11 -4.92 -4.23
C PRO A 205 1.56 -6.25 -3.62
N TRP A 206 1.67 -7.29 -4.45
CA TRP A 206 2.16 -8.59 -4.03
C TRP A 206 3.60 -8.51 -3.48
N PRO A 207 3.95 -9.32 -2.48
CA PRO A 207 5.32 -9.41 -2.00
C PRO A 207 6.29 -9.85 -3.12
N LYS A 208 7.47 -9.23 -3.18
CA LYS A 208 8.51 -9.69 -4.11
C LYS A 208 9.04 -11.07 -3.69
N PRO A 209 9.24 -12.02 -4.63
CA PRO A 209 9.64 -13.39 -4.31
C PRO A 209 11.15 -13.51 -4.00
N THR A 210 11.64 -12.77 -3.00
CA THR A 210 13.01 -12.88 -2.51
C THR A 210 13.26 -14.22 -1.82
N ILE A 211 14.52 -14.60 -1.60
CA ILE A 211 14.90 -15.83 -0.88
C ILE A 211 14.23 -15.86 0.50
N LEU A 212 14.32 -14.75 1.24
CA LEU A 212 13.71 -14.62 2.57
C LEU A 212 12.18 -14.75 2.51
N HIS A 213 11.54 -14.12 1.52
CA HIS A 213 10.08 -14.22 1.35
C HIS A 213 9.65 -15.66 1.03
N LYS A 214 10.37 -16.37 0.15
CA LYS A 214 10.11 -17.78 -0.16
C LYS A 214 10.22 -18.67 1.10
N ALA A 215 11.25 -18.45 1.93
CA ALA A 215 11.42 -19.15 3.19
C ALA A 215 10.28 -18.86 4.19
N ARG A 216 9.85 -17.61 4.31
CA ARG A 216 8.71 -17.21 5.14
C ARG A 216 7.39 -17.82 4.65
N ARG A 217 7.15 -17.80 3.35
CA ARG A 217 5.97 -18.43 2.75
C ARG A 217 5.93 -19.95 3.00
N ALA A 218 7.07 -20.64 2.92
CA ALA A 218 7.17 -22.05 3.27
C ALA A 218 6.88 -22.28 4.77
N ARG A 219 7.32 -21.38 5.65
CA ARG A 219 7.15 -21.48 7.11
C ARG A 219 5.71 -21.16 7.55
N PHE A 220 5.08 -20.09 6.99
CA PHE A 220 3.80 -19.55 7.43
C PHE A 220 2.61 -20.00 6.56
N GLY A 221 2.86 -20.70 5.45
CA GLY A 221 1.83 -21.31 4.62
C GLY A 221 1.31 -20.44 3.48
N LYS A 222 0.35 -21.00 2.72
CA LYS A 222 -0.17 -20.40 1.47
C LYS A 222 -0.87 -19.05 1.64
N GLY A 223 -1.43 -18.77 2.81
CA GLY A 223 -2.12 -17.51 3.11
C GLY A 223 -1.18 -16.34 3.40
N TYR A 224 0.13 -16.57 3.51
CA TYR A 224 1.11 -15.55 3.89
C TYR A 224 1.18 -14.38 2.90
N ASP A 225 1.12 -14.66 1.59
CA ASP A 225 1.14 -13.62 0.55
C ASP A 225 -0.11 -12.75 0.61
N ASP A 226 -1.28 -13.37 0.78
CA ASP A 226 -2.55 -12.66 0.93
C ASP A 226 -2.56 -11.76 2.17
N LEU A 227 -2.06 -12.27 3.31
CA LEU A 227 -1.92 -11.53 4.56
C LEU A 227 -1.08 -10.25 4.37
N ILE A 228 0.11 -10.38 3.81
CA ILE A 228 1.01 -9.24 3.58
C ILE A 228 0.36 -8.24 2.60
N THR A 229 -0.30 -8.74 1.56
CA THR A 229 -0.96 -7.88 0.57
C THR A 229 -2.14 -7.13 1.18
N ARG A 230 -2.99 -7.78 2.00
CA ARG A 230 -4.07 -7.10 2.72
C ARG A 230 -3.55 -5.99 3.63
N PHE A 231 -2.46 -6.23 4.36
CA PHE A 231 -1.86 -5.18 5.19
C PHE A 231 -1.35 -4.00 4.38
N ARG A 232 -0.72 -4.24 3.24
CA ARG A 232 -0.27 -3.18 2.33
C ARG A 232 -1.43 -2.33 1.81
N LEU A 233 -2.52 -2.97 1.39
CA LEU A 233 -3.73 -2.27 0.95
C LEU A 233 -4.37 -1.50 2.10
N LYS A 234 -4.50 -2.11 3.29
CA LYS A 234 -5.06 -1.47 4.49
C LYS A 234 -4.23 -0.27 4.95
N GLN A 235 -2.90 -0.37 4.92
CA GLN A 235 -2.01 0.73 5.26
C GLN A 235 -2.16 1.90 4.29
N ALA A 236 -2.20 1.62 2.98
CA ALA A 236 -2.38 2.66 1.97
C ALA A 236 -3.79 3.30 2.04
N PHE A 237 -4.84 2.50 2.25
CA PHE A 237 -6.19 3.00 2.47
C PHE A 237 -6.28 3.89 3.71
N GLY A 238 -5.63 3.51 4.80
CA GLY A 238 -5.59 4.30 6.05
C GLY A 238 -4.88 5.65 5.91
N ARG A 239 -4.31 5.97 4.76
CA ARG A 239 -3.79 7.31 4.46
C ARG A 239 -4.88 8.29 4.02
N LEU A 240 -6.00 7.79 3.48
CA LEU A 240 -7.09 8.62 2.97
C LEU A 240 -7.96 9.26 4.06
N ILE A 241 -8.25 8.52 5.14
CA ILE A 241 -9.18 8.96 6.17
C ILE A 241 -8.42 9.04 7.49
N ARG A 242 -8.07 10.25 7.90
CA ARG A 242 -7.31 10.58 9.10
C ARG A 242 -8.08 11.43 10.09
N GLY A 243 -9.00 12.23 9.57
CA GLY A 243 -9.92 13.06 10.31
C GLY A 243 -11.38 12.69 10.06
N LEU A 244 -12.29 13.18 10.89
CA LEU A 244 -13.74 12.91 10.77
C LEU A 244 -14.34 13.51 9.48
N GLU A 245 -13.73 14.58 8.97
CA GLU A 245 -14.19 15.29 7.77
C GLU A 245 -13.47 14.83 6.49
N ASP A 246 -12.44 13.98 6.60
CA ASP A 246 -11.71 13.49 5.44
C ASP A 246 -12.63 12.67 4.54
N GLN A 247 -12.42 12.80 3.23
CA GLN A 247 -13.14 12.08 2.20
C GLN A 247 -12.15 11.63 1.12
N GLY A 248 -12.32 10.39 0.62
CA GLY A 248 -11.35 9.92 -0.35
C GLY A 248 -11.74 8.67 -1.12
N CYS A 249 -11.07 8.52 -2.27
CA CYS A 249 -11.23 7.40 -3.18
C CYS A 249 -9.96 6.55 -3.24
N PHE A 250 -10.13 5.23 -3.24
CA PHE A 250 -9.07 4.25 -3.37
C PHE A 250 -9.27 3.42 -4.63
N VAL A 251 -8.32 3.44 -5.55
CA VAL A 251 -8.46 2.83 -6.87
C VAL A 251 -7.36 1.80 -7.10
N ILE A 252 -7.72 0.64 -7.65
CA ILE A 252 -6.78 -0.39 -8.10
C ILE A 252 -7.00 -0.60 -9.60
N LEU A 253 -5.95 -0.39 -10.42
CA LEU A 253 -6.03 -0.50 -11.89
C LEU A 253 -5.87 -1.95 -12.40
N GLU A 254 -5.96 -2.94 -11.55
CA GLU A 254 -5.86 -4.35 -11.92
C GLU A 254 -7.21 -5.06 -11.76
N GLY A 255 -7.96 -5.23 -12.84
CA GLY A 255 -9.29 -5.85 -12.85
C GLY A 255 -9.35 -7.27 -12.28
N ALA A 256 -8.25 -8.01 -12.35
CA ALA A 256 -8.12 -9.35 -11.77
C ALA A 256 -7.84 -9.36 -10.27
N THR A 257 -7.95 -8.23 -9.57
CA THR A 257 -7.76 -8.13 -8.12
C THR A 257 -8.68 -9.12 -7.40
N PRO A 258 -8.14 -10.07 -6.61
CA PRO A 258 -8.96 -11.04 -5.88
C PRO A 258 -9.79 -10.37 -4.78
N SER A 259 -11.08 -10.68 -4.71
CA SER A 259 -12.00 -10.09 -3.71
C SER A 259 -11.56 -10.36 -2.27
N ARG A 260 -10.91 -11.51 -2.00
CA ARG A 260 -10.36 -11.85 -0.68
C ARG A 260 -9.26 -10.90 -0.18
N LEU A 261 -8.67 -10.08 -1.05
CA LEU A 261 -7.71 -9.05 -0.64
C LEU A 261 -8.40 -7.77 -0.16
N LEU A 262 -9.59 -7.49 -0.71
CA LEU A 262 -10.38 -6.31 -0.36
C LEU A 262 -11.07 -6.46 1.00
N SER A 263 -11.23 -7.69 1.51
CA SER A 263 -11.77 -7.94 2.85
C SER A 263 -10.89 -7.40 3.99
N GLY A 264 -9.64 -7.04 3.72
CA GLY A 264 -8.78 -6.33 4.68
C GLY A 264 -9.09 -4.83 4.85
N LEU A 265 -9.93 -4.25 3.96
CA LEU A 265 -10.41 -2.87 4.08
C LEU A 265 -11.53 -2.77 5.12
N PRO A 266 -11.89 -1.56 5.59
CA PRO A 266 -13.00 -1.41 6.53
C PRO A 266 -14.29 -2.04 5.97
N PRO A 267 -15.06 -2.78 6.80
CA PRO A 267 -16.20 -3.57 6.33
C PRO A 267 -17.31 -2.73 5.70
N ASP A 268 -17.50 -1.51 6.18
CA ASP A 268 -18.57 -0.61 5.70
C ASP A 268 -18.14 0.23 4.49
N CYS A 269 -16.91 0.04 3.98
CA CYS A 269 -16.42 0.80 2.84
C CYS A 269 -17.03 0.25 1.54
N PRO A 270 -17.74 1.07 0.74
CA PRO A 270 -18.29 0.64 -0.53
C PRO A 270 -17.21 0.26 -1.54
N VAL A 271 -17.30 -0.96 -2.09
CA VAL A 271 -16.38 -1.47 -3.11
C VAL A 271 -17.11 -1.68 -4.43
N LYS A 272 -16.66 -1.06 -5.51
CA LYS A 272 -17.22 -1.17 -6.85
C LYS A 272 -16.20 -1.66 -7.86
N ARG A 273 -16.62 -2.56 -8.75
CA ARG A 273 -15.84 -2.99 -9.92
C ARG A 273 -16.51 -2.42 -11.16
N ALA A 274 -15.79 -1.59 -11.93
CA ALA A 274 -16.35 -0.90 -13.08
C ALA A 274 -15.28 -0.57 -14.12
N GLY A 275 -15.68 -0.14 -15.30
CA GLY A 275 -14.79 0.43 -16.30
C GLY A 275 -14.27 1.81 -15.89
N LEU A 276 -13.14 2.22 -16.45
CA LEU A 276 -12.46 3.47 -16.11
C LEU A 276 -13.37 4.70 -16.25
N ALA A 277 -14.15 4.78 -17.32
CA ALA A 277 -15.04 5.93 -17.57
C ALA A 277 -16.10 6.11 -16.47
N GLU A 278 -16.67 5.01 -15.99
CA GLU A 278 -17.65 5.01 -14.90
C GLU A 278 -16.98 5.42 -13.57
N VAL A 279 -15.80 4.86 -13.29
CA VAL A 279 -15.03 5.20 -12.07
C VAL A 279 -14.68 6.69 -12.04
N ILE A 280 -14.28 7.29 -13.17
CA ILE A 280 -14.01 8.73 -13.30
C ILE A 280 -15.25 9.55 -12.97
N GLY A 281 -16.42 9.16 -13.49
CA GLY A 281 -17.70 9.82 -13.19
C GLY A 281 -18.05 9.76 -11.71
N ASP A 282 -17.89 8.59 -11.09
CA ASP A 282 -18.16 8.39 -9.66
C ASP A 282 -17.21 9.20 -8.77
N ILE A 283 -15.91 9.27 -9.12
CA ILE A 283 -14.93 10.07 -8.38
C ILE A 283 -15.29 11.56 -8.42
N ARG A 284 -15.61 12.10 -9.61
CA ARG A 284 -16.01 13.52 -9.76
C ARG A 284 -17.28 13.87 -8.99
N ALA A 285 -18.21 12.92 -8.90
CA ALA A 285 -19.46 13.13 -8.17
C ALA A 285 -19.27 13.00 -6.65
N PHE A 286 -18.25 12.27 -6.22
CA PHE A 286 -18.00 11.98 -4.81
C PHE A 286 -17.06 12.99 -4.15
N LEU A 287 -16.01 13.45 -4.83
CA LEU A 287 -15.00 14.40 -4.31
C LEU A 287 -15.34 15.85 -4.64
#